data_2f365387d63598e7949808d866a6f0b3
#
_entry.id   2f365387d63598e7949808d866a6f0b3
#
_cell.length_a   1.000
_cell.length_b   1.000
_cell.length_c   1.000
_cell.angle_alpha   90.00
_cell.angle_beta   90.00
_cell.angle_gamma   90.00
#
_symmetry.space_group_name_H-M   'P 1'
#
loop_
_entity.id
_entity.type
_entity.pdbx_description
1 polymer ?
#
loop_
_entity_poly.entity_id
_entity_poly.type
_entity_poly.pdbx_seq_one_letter_code
_entity_poly.pdbx_strand_id
1 'polypeptide(L)'
;MKTKILLVITLALTFNLSINAQVGIGTTSPDPSSILDISSTTQGMLAPRMTTTERTAITTPANSLLVYDTTVKAFFYYDTLSTSWVQLNSGSDKRDNFKLVKSATDLADELTAGGGSKYLLNTGTLYEINGTISLNFPIELNNAAINGRDEEEDILTRTGGVLIEGTTGGQIEHLSLIAAGGGTVFNLNDPTGAEEVTIIGSLIEDSGSVGSLSGFEHIYD
;
A
#
# COMPACT_ATOMS: atom_id res chain seq x y z
N MET A 1 -54.78 -51.01 20.05
CA MET A 1 -54.18 -50.46 18.80
C MET A 1 -54.16 -48.94 18.77
N LYS A 2 -55.27 -48.25 19.05
CA LYS A 2 -55.38 -46.77 18.96
C LYS A 2 -54.35 -46.01 19.84
N THR A 3 -54.13 -46.50 21.07
CA THR A 3 -53.16 -45.88 22.00
C THR A 3 -51.66 -45.97 21.53
N LYS A 4 -51.29 -47.07 20.88
CA LYS A 4 -49.94 -47.26 20.33
C LYS A 4 -49.67 -46.36 19.11
N ILE A 5 -50.75 -46.16 18.31
CA ILE A 5 -50.69 -45.26 17.13
C ILE A 5 -50.59 -43.82 17.59
N LEU A 6 -51.30 -43.39 18.62
CA LEU A 6 -51.27 -42.08 19.17
C LEU A 6 -49.87 -41.77 19.74
N LEU A 7 -49.23 -42.70 20.43
CA LEU A 7 -47.89 -42.58 21.00
C LEU A 7 -46.83 -42.42 19.90
N VAL A 8 -46.91 -43.13 18.80
CA VAL A 8 -46.02 -43.02 17.65
C VAL A 8 -46.18 -41.64 16.95
N ILE A 9 -47.42 -41.16 16.80
CA ILE A 9 -47.69 -39.84 16.21
C ILE A 9 -47.15 -38.73 17.13
N THR A 10 -47.33 -38.82 18.45
CA THR A 10 -46.82 -37.84 19.40
C THR A 10 -45.28 -37.83 19.41
N LEU A 11 -44.66 -39.00 19.35
CA LEU A 11 -43.16 -39.10 19.27
C LEU A 11 -42.65 -38.52 17.95
N ALA A 12 -43.33 -38.74 16.81
CA ALA A 12 -42.94 -38.16 15.52
C ALA A 12 -43.08 -36.63 15.49
N LEU A 13 -44.08 -36.05 16.18
CA LEU A 13 -44.31 -34.62 16.29
C LEU A 13 -43.29 -33.89 17.22
N THR A 14 -42.63 -34.63 18.12
CA THR A 14 -41.61 -34.05 19.02
C THR A 14 -40.23 -33.96 18.37
N PHE A 15 -39.97 -34.58 17.22
CA PHE A 15 -38.73 -34.48 16.48
C PHE A 15 -38.69 -33.15 15.69
N ASN A 16 -38.33 -32.05 16.36
CA ASN A 16 -38.00 -30.81 15.67
C ASN A 16 -36.57 -30.92 15.10
N LEU A 17 -36.45 -31.30 13.83
CA LEU A 17 -35.19 -31.23 13.10
C LEU A 17 -34.95 -29.78 12.70
N SER A 18 -34.03 -29.11 13.37
CA SER A 18 -33.51 -27.82 12.91
C SER A 18 -32.70 -28.09 11.64
N ILE A 19 -33.25 -27.82 10.49
CA ILE A 19 -32.53 -27.90 9.21
C ILE A 19 -31.85 -26.53 8.98
N ASN A 20 -30.57 -26.49 9.10
CA ASN A 20 -29.78 -25.34 8.65
C ASN A 20 -29.55 -25.50 7.14
N ALA A 21 -30.12 -24.61 6.34
CA ALA A 21 -30.00 -24.63 4.87
C ALA A 21 -28.77 -23.78 4.45
N GLN A 22 -27.57 -24.21 4.83
CA GLN A 22 -26.32 -23.66 4.31
C GLN A 22 -26.02 -24.26 2.93
N VAL A 23 -25.51 -23.45 2.03
CA VAL A 23 -25.06 -23.89 0.70
C VAL A 23 -23.55 -24.08 0.72
N GLY A 24 -23.10 -25.34 0.63
CA GLY A 24 -21.69 -25.68 0.43
C GLY A 24 -21.45 -26.06 -1.03
N ILE A 25 -20.45 -25.45 -1.64
CA ILE A 25 -19.96 -25.83 -2.98
C ILE A 25 -18.51 -26.30 -2.82
N GLY A 26 -18.25 -27.56 -3.14
CA GLY A 26 -16.92 -28.16 -2.95
C GLY A 26 -16.58 -28.53 -1.50
N THR A 27 -17.53 -28.37 -0.57
CA THR A 27 -17.44 -28.82 0.83
C THR A 27 -18.72 -29.49 1.27
N THR A 28 -18.60 -30.52 2.11
CA THR A 28 -19.74 -31.20 2.77
C THR A 28 -19.98 -30.70 4.19
N SER A 29 -19.09 -29.80 4.68
CA SER A 29 -19.16 -29.21 6.02
C SER A 29 -18.92 -27.71 5.90
N PRO A 30 -19.93 -26.92 5.45
CA PRO A 30 -19.83 -25.47 5.39
C PRO A 30 -19.54 -24.88 6.77
N ASP A 31 -18.79 -23.77 6.81
CA ASP A 31 -18.53 -23.05 8.05
C ASP A 31 -19.85 -22.56 8.68
N PRO A 32 -20.09 -22.80 9.98
CA PRO A 32 -21.35 -22.43 10.64
C PRO A 32 -21.70 -20.93 10.59
N SER A 33 -20.73 -20.07 10.34
CA SER A 33 -20.92 -18.63 10.20
C SER A 33 -21.31 -18.19 8.79
N SER A 34 -21.27 -19.10 7.80
CA SER A 34 -21.55 -18.80 6.38
C SER A 34 -22.93 -19.33 5.94
N ILE A 35 -23.62 -18.60 5.09
CA ILE A 35 -24.79 -19.10 4.35
C ILE A 35 -24.36 -19.77 3.05
N LEU A 36 -23.26 -19.28 2.45
CA LEU A 36 -22.63 -19.86 1.27
C LEU A 36 -21.13 -20.05 1.58
N ASP A 37 -20.67 -21.29 1.47
CA ASP A 37 -19.25 -21.67 1.59
C ASP A 37 -18.79 -22.33 0.30
N ILE A 38 -17.76 -21.75 -0.33
CA ILE A 38 -17.19 -22.24 -1.59
C ILE A 38 -15.75 -22.64 -1.35
N SER A 39 -15.45 -23.94 -1.40
CA SER A 39 -14.11 -24.48 -1.19
C SER A 39 -13.61 -25.13 -2.48
N SER A 40 -12.44 -24.66 -2.97
CA SER A 40 -11.75 -25.26 -4.13
C SER A 40 -10.26 -24.90 -4.11
N THR A 41 -9.41 -25.80 -4.55
CA THR A 41 -7.99 -25.59 -4.76
C THR A 41 -7.62 -25.31 -6.23
N THR A 42 -8.59 -25.46 -7.15
CA THR A 42 -8.36 -25.39 -8.60
C THR A 42 -9.35 -24.49 -9.34
N GLN A 43 -10.44 -24.07 -8.68
CA GLN A 43 -11.52 -23.29 -9.29
C GLN A 43 -11.87 -22.09 -8.40
N GLY A 44 -12.30 -20.99 -9.02
CA GLY A 44 -12.78 -19.79 -8.33
C GLY A 44 -14.28 -19.55 -8.54
N MET A 45 -14.78 -18.48 -7.94
CA MET A 45 -16.14 -18.00 -8.12
C MET A 45 -16.16 -16.92 -9.24
N LEU A 46 -17.09 -17.04 -10.18
CA LEU A 46 -17.41 -15.97 -11.13
C LEU A 46 -18.62 -15.19 -10.61
N ALA A 47 -18.42 -13.94 -10.22
CA ALA A 47 -19.53 -13.01 -10.00
C ALA A 47 -20.25 -12.68 -11.33
N PRO A 48 -21.50 -12.17 -11.30
CA PRO A 48 -22.17 -11.67 -12.49
C PRO A 48 -21.27 -10.68 -13.24
N ARG A 49 -21.11 -10.90 -14.55
CA ARG A 49 -20.24 -10.09 -15.43
C ARG A 49 -21.09 -9.30 -16.38
N MET A 50 -20.84 -7.99 -16.48
CA MET A 50 -21.63 -7.07 -17.30
C MET A 50 -20.78 -5.86 -17.70
N THR A 51 -21.21 -5.13 -18.70
CA THR A 51 -20.61 -3.86 -19.11
C THR A 51 -20.96 -2.74 -18.11
N THR A 52 -20.21 -1.62 -18.16
CA THR A 52 -20.53 -0.43 -17.37
C THR A 52 -21.96 0.04 -17.60
N THR A 53 -22.43 0.02 -18.86
CA THR A 53 -23.81 0.42 -19.21
C THR A 53 -24.85 -0.49 -18.55
N GLU A 54 -24.66 -1.78 -18.60
CA GLU A 54 -25.56 -2.76 -17.96
C GLU A 54 -25.55 -2.64 -16.44
N ARG A 55 -24.36 -2.47 -15.82
CA ARG A 55 -24.20 -2.26 -14.39
C ARG A 55 -24.96 -1.01 -13.90
N THR A 56 -24.82 0.11 -14.63
CA THR A 56 -25.49 1.35 -14.26
C THR A 56 -26.98 1.36 -14.57
N ALA A 57 -27.45 0.46 -15.41
CA ALA A 57 -28.88 0.29 -15.74
C ALA A 57 -29.63 -0.57 -14.70
N ILE A 58 -28.96 -1.21 -13.73
CA ILE A 58 -29.64 -1.96 -12.66
C ILE A 58 -30.45 -0.98 -11.81
N THR A 59 -31.76 -1.15 -11.83
CA THR A 59 -32.67 -0.32 -11.06
C THR A 59 -32.72 -0.77 -9.60
N THR A 60 -32.63 0.18 -8.66
CA THR A 60 -32.68 -0.08 -7.20
C THR A 60 -31.74 -1.22 -6.75
N PRO A 61 -30.43 -1.11 -7.01
CA PRO A 61 -29.50 -2.17 -6.61
C PRO A 61 -29.47 -2.31 -5.07
N ALA A 62 -29.38 -3.55 -4.60
CA ALA A 62 -29.23 -3.80 -3.16
C ALA A 62 -27.87 -3.30 -2.64
N ASN A 63 -27.83 -2.92 -1.38
CA ASN A 63 -26.55 -2.60 -0.73
C ASN A 63 -25.58 -3.79 -0.81
N SER A 64 -24.32 -3.52 -1.13
CA SER A 64 -23.26 -4.52 -1.29
C SER A 64 -23.47 -5.52 -2.45
N LEU A 65 -24.38 -5.22 -3.41
CA LEU A 65 -24.52 -6.02 -4.62
C LEU A 65 -23.21 -6.02 -5.40
N LEU A 66 -22.58 -7.19 -5.55
CA LEU A 66 -21.26 -7.36 -6.17
C LEU A 66 -21.38 -7.78 -7.63
N VAL A 67 -20.66 -7.11 -8.52
CA VAL A 67 -20.58 -7.43 -9.95
C VAL A 67 -19.14 -7.22 -10.47
N TYR A 68 -18.81 -7.88 -11.58
CA TYR A 68 -17.60 -7.62 -12.34
C TYR A 68 -17.92 -6.80 -13.59
N ASP A 69 -17.37 -5.61 -13.70
CA ASP A 69 -17.51 -4.74 -14.88
C ASP A 69 -16.47 -5.12 -15.94
N THR A 70 -16.95 -5.62 -17.08
CA THR A 70 -16.10 -6.11 -18.18
C THR A 70 -15.48 -4.98 -19.01
N THR A 71 -16.04 -3.78 -18.96
CA THR A 71 -15.51 -2.59 -19.65
C THR A 71 -14.31 -2.04 -18.89
N VAL A 72 -14.46 -1.86 -17.57
CA VAL A 72 -13.41 -1.34 -16.67
C VAL A 72 -12.45 -2.45 -16.21
N LYS A 73 -12.86 -3.74 -16.33
CA LYS A 73 -12.13 -4.92 -15.87
C LYS A 73 -11.88 -4.91 -14.36
N ALA A 74 -12.88 -4.53 -13.58
CA ALA A 74 -12.82 -4.44 -12.14
C ALA A 74 -14.10 -4.92 -11.46
N PHE A 75 -13.99 -5.31 -10.18
CA PHE A 75 -15.14 -5.56 -9.34
C PHE A 75 -15.74 -4.27 -8.82
N PHE A 76 -17.07 -4.22 -8.73
CA PHE A 76 -17.82 -3.12 -8.15
C PHE A 76 -18.86 -3.65 -7.18
N TYR A 77 -19.11 -2.91 -6.10
CA TYR A 77 -20.27 -3.13 -5.25
C TYR A 77 -21.12 -1.86 -5.17
N TYR A 78 -22.42 -2.04 -4.95
CA TYR A 78 -23.30 -0.89 -4.78
C TYR A 78 -23.32 -0.46 -3.32
N ASP A 79 -23.10 0.82 -3.07
CA ASP A 79 -23.22 1.44 -1.76
C ASP A 79 -24.45 2.33 -1.68
N THR A 80 -25.40 1.97 -0.79
CA THR A 80 -26.64 2.74 -0.62
C THR A 80 -26.45 4.04 0.16
N LEU A 81 -25.35 4.22 0.89
CA LEU A 81 -25.05 5.48 1.58
C LEU A 81 -24.62 6.56 0.58
N SER A 82 -23.70 6.22 -0.30
CA SER A 82 -23.27 7.10 -1.38
C SER A 82 -24.17 7.05 -2.60
N THR A 83 -25.16 6.14 -2.63
CA THR A 83 -26.04 5.87 -3.78
C THR A 83 -25.28 5.64 -5.08
N SER A 84 -24.14 4.99 -5.01
CA SER A 84 -23.22 4.83 -6.13
C SER A 84 -22.57 3.45 -6.18
N TRP A 85 -22.07 3.10 -7.37
CA TRP A 85 -21.23 1.93 -7.56
C TRP A 85 -19.77 2.28 -7.20
N VAL A 86 -19.26 1.58 -6.20
CA VAL A 86 -17.89 1.74 -5.70
C VAL A 86 -17.01 0.61 -6.26
N GLN A 87 -15.89 0.96 -6.86
CA GLN A 87 -14.92 -0.03 -7.32
C GLN A 87 -14.20 -0.66 -6.13
N LEU A 88 -14.08 -2.00 -6.13
CA LEU A 88 -13.16 -2.69 -5.24
C LEU A 88 -11.74 -2.48 -5.75
N ASN A 89 -11.07 -1.48 -5.19
CA ASN A 89 -9.69 -1.19 -5.53
C ASN A 89 -8.73 -2.03 -4.68
N SER A 90 -7.72 -2.56 -5.30
CA SER A 90 -6.59 -3.22 -4.62
C SER A 90 -5.59 -2.22 -4.01
N GLY A 91 -6.09 -1.07 -3.54
CA GLY A 91 -5.24 -0.02 -2.95
C GLY A 91 -4.52 0.86 -3.98
N SER A 92 -5.04 0.95 -5.22
CA SER A 92 -4.46 1.79 -6.28
C SER A 92 -4.95 3.24 -6.29
N ASP A 93 -5.70 3.70 -5.29
CA ASP A 93 -5.86 5.14 -5.01
C ASP A 93 -4.59 5.65 -4.29
N LYS A 94 -3.43 5.17 -4.73
CA LYS A 94 -2.15 5.75 -4.35
C LYS A 94 -2.06 7.11 -5.02
N ARG A 95 -1.67 8.11 -4.24
CA ARG A 95 -1.23 9.38 -4.83
C ARG A 95 -0.19 9.04 -5.88
N ASP A 96 -0.30 9.60 -7.08
CA ASP A 96 0.66 9.36 -8.17
C ASP A 96 2.08 9.83 -7.79
N ASN A 97 2.16 10.70 -6.78
CA ASN A 97 3.39 11.26 -6.21
C ASN A 97 3.72 10.73 -4.81
N PHE A 98 3.50 9.43 -4.57
CA PHE A 98 3.83 8.75 -3.32
C PHE A 98 4.49 7.40 -3.59
N LYS A 99 5.58 7.11 -2.89
CA LYS A 99 6.27 5.82 -2.93
C LYS A 99 6.66 5.35 -1.54
N LEU A 100 6.18 4.18 -1.13
CA LEU A 100 6.62 3.52 0.08
C LEU A 100 7.89 2.72 -0.21
N VAL A 101 8.97 3.01 0.53
CA VAL A 101 10.28 2.37 0.39
C VAL A 101 10.55 1.50 1.60
N LYS A 102 10.68 0.19 1.39
CA LYS A 102 11.01 -0.82 2.40
C LYS A 102 12.36 -1.49 2.16
N SER A 103 12.93 -1.26 0.99
CA SER A 103 14.22 -1.80 0.58
C SER A 103 14.81 -0.98 -0.55
N ALA A 104 16.11 -1.07 -0.78
CA ALA A 104 16.77 -0.40 -1.92
C ALA A 104 16.22 -0.87 -3.28
N THR A 105 15.62 -2.07 -3.37
CA THR A 105 15.00 -2.56 -4.61
C THR A 105 13.74 -1.81 -5.00
N ASP A 106 13.06 -1.17 -4.03
CA ASP A 106 11.91 -0.32 -4.33
C ASP A 106 12.31 0.95 -5.10
N LEU A 107 13.60 1.32 -5.06
CA LEU A 107 14.19 2.45 -5.78
C LEU A 107 14.87 2.04 -7.11
N ALA A 108 14.51 0.89 -7.70
CA ALA A 108 15.14 0.41 -8.93
C ALA A 108 14.91 1.34 -10.14
N ASP A 109 13.74 1.96 -10.23
CA ASP A 109 13.41 2.91 -11.30
C ASP A 109 14.23 4.20 -11.15
N GLU A 110 14.38 4.70 -9.92
CA GLU A 110 15.19 5.86 -9.56
C GLU A 110 16.69 5.61 -9.82
N LEU A 111 17.15 4.37 -9.59
CA LEU A 111 18.52 3.97 -9.94
C LEU A 111 18.73 3.95 -11.45
N THR A 112 17.75 3.46 -12.20
CA THR A 112 17.79 3.46 -13.68
C THR A 112 17.78 4.90 -14.21
N ALA A 113 16.92 5.77 -13.67
CA ALA A 113 16.86 7.19 -14.01
C ALA A 113 18.17 7.92 -13.68
N GLY A 114 18.86 7.54 -12.59
CA GLY A 114 20.16 8.05 -12.17
C GLY A 114 21.37 7.42 -12.90
N GLY A 115 21.13 6.69 -13.99
CA GLY A 115 22.16 6.08 -14.81
C GLY A 115 22.92 4.93 -14.14
N GLY A 116 22.32 4.28 -13.15
CA GLY A 116 22.90 3.15 -12.41
C GLY A 116 23.97 3.54 -11.39
N SER A 117 24.15 4.85 -11.10
CA SER A 117 25.19 5.36 -10.21
C SER A 117 24.65 6.16 -9.02
N LYS A 118 23.39 6.51 -9.04
CA LYS A 118 22.65 7.22 -7.98
C LYS A 118 21.16 6.92 -8.07
N TYR A 119 20.44 7.11 -6.97
CA TYR A 119 18.98 7.09 -6.97
C TYR A 119 18.48 8.51 -7.25
N LEU A 120 18.10 8.81 -8.49
CA LEU A 120 17.50 10.08 -8.87
C LEU A 120 16.02 10.06 -8.53
N LEU A 121 15.62 10.75 -7.47
CA LEU A 121 14.22 10.77 -7.04
C LEU A 121 13.33 11.53 -8.03
N ASN A 122 12.05 11.21 -8.07
CA ASN A 122 11.08 11.89 -8.92
C ASN A 122 10.62 13.19 -8.26
N THR A 123 10.77 14.30 -8.96
CA THR A 123 10.36 15.64 -8.50
C THR A 123 8.93 15.65 -7.95
N GLY A 124 8.72 16.30 -6.82
CA GLY A 124 7.41 16.45 -6.18
C GLY A 124 6.81 15.15 -5.63
N THR A 125 7.60 14.08 -5.53
CA THR A 125 7.17 12.80 -4.99
C THR A 125 7.55 12.67 -3.53
N LEU A 126 6.65 12.14 -2.72
CA LEU A 126 6.91 11.77 -1.33
C LEU A 126 7.39 10.31 -1.26
N TYR A 127 8.58 10.10 -0.76
CA TYR A 127 9.16 8.80 -0.45
C TYR A 127 9.04 8.54 1.05
N GLU A 128 8.11 7.68 1.45
CA GLU A 128 7.99 7.25 2.85
C GLU A 128 8.95 6.08 3.09
N ILE A 129 9.90 6.29 4.00
CA ILE A 129 10.84 5.26 4.44
C ILE A 129 10.19 4.43 5.53
N ASN A 130 10.29 3.11 5.43
CA ASN A 130 9.74 2.21 6.41
C ASN A 130 10.79 1.13 6.73
N GLY A 131 11.47 1.31 7.85
CA GLY A 131 12.56 0.47 8.33
C GLY A 131 13.94 0.89 7.83
N THR A 132 14.95 0.08 8.11
CA THR A 132 16.34 0.35 7.74
C THR A 132 16.61 0.00 6.27
N ILE A 133 16.93 1.00 5.46
CA ILE A 133 17.23 0.87 4.03
C ILE A 133 18.73 1.04 3.79
N SER A 134 19.42 -0.02 3.41
CA SER A 134 20.83 0.01 3.03
C SER A 134 20.99 0.30 1.54
N LEU A 135 21.61 1.43 1.23
CA LEU A 135 21.79 1.93 -0.13
C LEU A 135 23.20 1.62 -0.67
N ASN A 136 23.28 1.19 -1.94
CA ASN A 136 24.55 0.97 -2.65
C ASN A 136 25.08 2.25 -3.32
N PHE A 137 24.18 3.18 -3.64
CA PHE A 137 24.47 4.42 -4.36
C PHE A 137 23.93 5.63 -3.58
N PRO A 138 24.40 6.84 -3.84
CA PRO A 138 23.84 8.04 -3.22
C PRO A 138 22.44 8.35 -3.73
N ILE A 139 21.69 9.12 -2.95
CA ILE A 139 20.40 9.71 -3.36
C ILE A 139 20.66 11.11 -3.92
N GLU A 140 20.01 11.46 -5.04
CA GLU A 140 19.79 12.82 -5.49
C GLU A 140 18.33 13.21 -5.26
N LEU A 141 18.10 14.26 -4.46
CA LEU A 141 16.74 14.64 -3.99
C LEU A 141 15.80 15.08 -5.11
N ASN A 142 16.33 15.85 -6.08
CA ASN A 142 15.56 16.31 -7.24
C ASN A 142 14.20 16.94 -6.87
N ASN A 143 14.17 17.76 -5.83
CA ASN A 143 12.94 18.39 -5.29
C ASN A 143 11.85 17.40 -4.85
N ALA A 144 12.24 16.20 -4.43
CA ALA A 144 11.39 15.24 -3.76
C ALA A 144 11.37 15.44 -2.25
N ALA A 145 10.43 14.79 -1.59
CA ALA A 145 10.38 14.69 -0.14
C ALA A 145 10.69 13.25 0.31
N ILE A 146 11.56 13.10 1.30
CA ILE A 146 11.82 11.85 2.01
C ILE A 146 11.30 12.01 3.43
N ASN A 147 10.44 11.11 3.88
CA ASN A 147 9.84 11.15 5.20
C ASN A 147 9.91 9.78 5.88
N GLY A 148 10.36 9.74 7.12
CA GLY A 148 10.14 8.63 8.05
C GLY A 148 8.99 8.96 9.00
N ARG A 149 8.70 8.06 9.92
CA ARG A 149 7.74 8.27 11.02
C ARG A 149 8.41 8.18 12.37
N ASP A 150 9.56 7.52 12.42
CA ASP A 150 10.29 7.24 13.64
C ASP A 150 11.79 7.20 13.35
N GLU A 151 12.54 8.12 13.92
CA GLU A 151 14.00 8.24 13.69
C GLU A 151 14.76 7.02 14.23
N GLU A 152 14.21 6.25 15.16
CA GLU A 152 14.84 5.04 15.69
C GLU A 152 14.62 3.82 14.77
N GLU A 153 13.56 3.80 13.97
CA GLU A 153 13.19 2.67 13.11
C GLU A 153 13.41 2.95 11.62
N ASP A 154 13.17 4.19 11.15
CA ASP A 154 13.25 4.57 9.75
C ASP A 154 14.62 5.16 9.44
N ILE A 155 15.48 4.35 8.84
CA ILE A 155 16.89 4.65 8.68
C ILE A 155 17.31 4.53 7.21
N LEU A 156 17.93 5.57 6.67
CA LEU A 156 18.67 5.50 5.41
C LEU A 156 20.15 5.35 5.72
N THR A 157 20.77 4.26 5.28
CA THR A 157 22.20 4.02 5.52
C THR A 157 22.95 3.69 4.24
N ARG A 158 24.21 4.14 4.18
CA ARG A 158 25.17 3.77 3.15
C ARG A 158 26.56 3.60 3.75
N THR A 159 27.29 2.57 3.32
CA THR A 159 28.67 2.34 3.77
C THR A 159 29.64 2.98 2.80
N GLY A 160 30.40 3.95 3.28
CA GLY A 160 31.39 4.72 2.51
C GLY A 160 30.77 5.67 1.48
N GLY A 161 31.53 6.68 1.07
CA GLY A 161 31.08 7.69 0.12
C GLY A 161 30.03 8.65 0.69
N VAL A 162 29.21 9.23 -0.19
CA VAL A 162 28.19 10.22 0.16
C VAL A 162 26.83 9.57 0.19
N LEU A 163 25.99 9.85 1.18
CA LEU A 163 24.63 9.31 1.27
C LEU A 163 23.66 10.10 0.39
N ILE A 164 23.68 11.43 0.48
CA ILE A 164 22.80 12.33 -0.28
C ILE A 164 23.68 13.37 -1.00
N GLU A 165 23.57 13.42 -2.32
CA GLU A 165 24.36 14.34 -3.15
C GLU A 165 23.51 14.94 -4.27
N GLY A 166 23.97 16.03 -4.86
CA GLY A 166 23.34 16.64 -6.04
C GLY A 166 23.34 18.16 -6.01
N THR A 167 22.56 18.69 -6.96
CA THR A 167 22.49 20.15 -7.20
C THR A 167 21.11 20.73 -7.00
N THR A 168 20.16 19.92 -6.55
CA THR A 168 18.76 20.29 -6.33
C THR A 168 18.39 20.18 -4.87
N GLY A 169 17.36 20.90 -4.47
CA GLY A 169 16.77 20.87 -3.15
C GLY A 169 15.86 19.67 -2.88
N GLY A 170 15.07 19.80 -1.82
CA GLY A 170 14.08 18.81 -1.38
C GLY A 170 13.86 18.82 0.13
N GLN A 171 13.10 17.86 0.61
CA GLN A 171 12.72 17.75 2.02
C GLN A 171 13.16 16.40 2.60
N ILE A 172 13.65 16.42 3.83
CA ILE A 172 14.03 15.23 4.59
C ILE A 172 13.47 15.38 6.01
N GLU A 173 12.61 14.44 6.44
CA GLU A 173 11.90 14.59 7.69
C GLU A 173 11.80 13.27 8.46
N HIS A 174 11.98 13.32 9.78
CA HIS A 174 11.66 12.27 10.75
C HIS A 174 12.28 10.90 10.46
N LEU A 175 13.58 10.84 10.14
CA LEU A 175 14.32 9.60 9.92
C LEU A 175 15.80 9.77 10.31
N SER A 176 16.49 8.64 10.47
CA SER A 176 17.93 8.64 10.68
C SER A 176 18.73 8.52 9.39
N LEU A 177 19.81 9.27 9.29
CA LEU A 177 20.77 9.30 8.17
C LEU A 177 22.13 8.81 8.66
N ILE A 178 22.59 7.67 8.13
CA ILE A 178 23.84 7.04 8.54
C ILE A 178 24.77 6.85 7.34
N ALA A 179 25.85 7.64 7.27
CA ALA A 179 26.92 7.43 6.31
C ALA A 179 28.06 6.63 6.98
N ALA A 180 27.86 5.33 7.13
CA ALA A 180 28.74 4.42 7.85
C ALA A 180 30.12 4.29 7.20
N GLY A 181 31.11 3.76 7.94
CA GLY A 181 32.45 3.49 7.40
C GLY A 181 33.22 4.75 7.01
N GLY A 182 33.01 5.87 7.73
CA GLY A 182 33.67 7.14 7.45
C GLY A 182 33.05 7.91 6.29
N GLY A 183 31.82 7.57 5.87
CA GLY A 183 31.12 8.28 4.81
C GLY A 183 30.64 9.68 5.21
N THR A 184 30.10 10.40 4.24
CA THR A 184 29.61 11.78 4.38
C THR A 184 28.09 11.77 4.12
N VAL A 185 27.30 12.44 4.98
CA VAL A 185 25.84 12.44 4.82
C VAL A 185 25.45 13.31 3.64
N PHE A 186 25.86 14.56 3.59
CA PHE A 186 25.46 15.52 2.55
C PHE A 186 26.63 16.00 1.69
N ASN A 187 26.43 16.05 0.40
CA ASN A 187 27.22 16.80 -0.56
C ASN A 187 26.28 17.48 -1.57
N LEU A 188 25.58 18.50 -1.09
CA LEU A 188 24.59 19.24 -1.84
C LEU A 188 25.12 20.63 -2.17
N ASN A 189 25.05 21.00 -3.46
CA ASN A 189 25.51 22.32 -3.91
C ASN A 189 24.59 22.80 -5.04
N ASP A 190 23.73 23.79 -4.75
CA ASP A 190 22.94 24.46 -5.79
C ASP A 190 23.79 25.55 -6.48
N PRO A 191 24.15 25.42 -7.76
CA PRO A 191 24.88 26.42 -8.49
C PRO A 191 24.05 27.63 -8.92
N THR A 192 22.70 27.52 -8.80
CA THR A 192 21.76 28.54 -9.27
C THR A 192 21.34 29.51 -8.17
N GLY A 193 21.38 29.08 -6.90
CA GLY A 193 20.93 29.85 -5.75
C GLY A 193 19.40 30.00 -5.68
N ALA A 194 18.66 29.09 -6.28
CA ALA A 194 17.18 29.14 -6.37
C ALA A 194 16.49 27.95 -5.69
N GLU A 195 17.26 26.98 -5.24
CA GLU A 195 16.75 25.76 -4.62
C GLU A 195 16.65 25.90 -3.10
N GLU A 196 15.79 25.11 -2.49
CA GLU A 196 15.59 25.07 -1.04
C GLU A 196 15.79 23.65 -0.51
N VAL A 197 16.39 23.54 0.67
CA VAL A 197 16.55 22.27 1.40
C VAL A 197 15.91 22.40 2.77
N THR A 198 15.06 21.45 3.11
CA THR A 198 14.42 21.34 4.43
C THR A 198 14.85 20.04 5.11
N ILE A 199 15.35 20.12 6.34
CA ILE A 199 15.69 18.95 7.16
C ILE A 199 15.04 19.15 8.52
N ILE A 200 14.04 18.33 8.85
CA ILE A 200 13.26 18.47 10.09
C ILE A 200 13.22 17.15 10.85
N GLY A 201 13.47 17.20 12.16
CA GLY A 201 13.31 16.04 13.04
C GLY A 201 14.11 14.81 12.57
N SER A 202 15.27 15.02 11.95
CA SER A 202 16.10 13.93 11.44
C SER A 202 17.39 13.81 12.25
N LEU A 203 17.78 12.57 12.55
CA LEU A 203 18.98 12.24 13.30
C LEU A 203 20.14 11.90 12.35
N ILE A 204 21.32 12.41 12.62
CA ILE A 204 22.57 12.04 11.94
C ILE A 204 23.50 11.42 12.97
N GLU A 205 23.82 10.14 12.78
CA GLU A 205 24.69 9.40 13.69
C GLU A 205 25.61 8.45 12.92
N ASP A 206 26.62 7.89 13.61
CA ASP A 206 27.56 6.89 13.09
C ASP A 206 28.15 7.20 11.71
N SER A 207 28.28 8.49 11.40
CA SER A 207 28.79 9.01 10.14
C SER A 207 30.19 9.60 10.28
N GLY A 208 31.01 9.57 9.23
CA GLY A 208 32.31 10.19 9.24
C GLY A 208 32.25 11.71 9.21
N SER A 209 31.26 12.27 8.53
CA SER A 209 31.03 13.71 8.39
C SER A 209 29.56 14.00 8.06
N VAL A 210 29.02 15.10 8.58
CA VAL A 210 27.74 15.65 8.12
C VAL A 210 27.85 16.14 6.68
N GLY A 211 28.99 16.70 6.30
CA GLY A 211 29.27 17.17 4.93
C GLY A 211 28.91 18.64 4.70
N SER A 212 28.41 18.94 3.49
CA SER A 212 28.16 20.33 3.07
C SER A 212 26.81 20.49 2.38
N LEU A 213 26.19 21.64 2.70
CA LEU A 213 25.01 22.19 2.03
C LEU A 213 25.39 23.62 1.61
N SER A 214 25.43 23.92 0.32
CA SER A 214 25.91 25.22 -0.19
C SER A 214 25.10 25.67 -1.40
N GLY A 215 25.05 26.99 -1.59
CA GLY A 215 24.43 27.63 -2.74
C GLY A 215 22.87 27.72 -2.69
N PHE A 216 22.21 27.15 -1.69
CA PHE A 216 20.75 27.17 -1.58
C PHE A 216 20.23 28.56 -1.15
N GLU A 217 19.04 28.93 -1.67
CA GLU A 217 18.37 30.15 -1.27
C GLU A 217 17.97 30.09 0.21
N HIS A 218 17.40 28.94 0.62
CA HIS A 218 17.03 28.68 2.01
C HIS A 218 17.44 27.26 2.44
N ILE A 219 17.89 27.15 3.68
CA ILE A 219 18.12 25.87 4.37
C ILE A 219 17.34 25.96 5.67
N TYR A 220 16.36 25.08 5.83
CA TYR A 220 15.51 24.98 7.03
C TYR A 220 15.90 23.75 7.84
N ASP A 221 16.07 23.90 9.15
CA ASP A 221 16.39 22.85 10.12
C ASP A 221 15.46 22.88 11.35
#